data_ebaf1e6195d73c32844b64719ec0ef74
#
_entry.id   ebaf1e6195d73c32844b64719ec0ef74
#
_cell.length_a   1.000
_cell.length_b   1.000
_cell.length_c   1.000
_cell.angle_alpha   90.00
_cell.angle_beta   90.00
_cell.angle_gamma   90.00
#
_symmetry.space_group_name_H-M   'P 1'
#
loop_
_entity.id
_entity.type
_entity.pdbx_description
1 polymer ?
#
loop_
_entity_poly.entity_id
_entity_poly.type
_entity_poly.pdbx_seq_one_letter_code
_entity_poly.pdbx_strand_id
1 'polypeptide(L)'
;TKYRIFWSHMEAVNTIEEIQHPGVKACLNYLKIDKGIEVNHAGDLPARSGLGSSSSFTVGMLHALHVLQDQPVTKHQLAMEAIEVEQNVMLENVGVQDQIQCAWGGLNHIVIDRDGSYTCNPITPDPLFEQHLVLVYTGKQRFASDIAKEQVSNFDKNSTIIEKIV
;
A
#
# COMPACT_ATOMS: atom_id res chain seq x y z
N THR A 1 14.52 25.33 2.88
CA THR A 1 13.98 24.04 2.48
C THR A 1 12.86 23.66 3.44
N LYS A 2 11.66 23.46 2.92
CA LYS A 2 10.48 23.15 3.72
C LYS A 2 10.28 21.64 3.91
N TYR A 3 10.61 20.84 2.86
CA TYR A 3 10.46 19.39 2.87
C TYR A 3 11.81 18.72 2.61
N ARG A 4 12.14 17.70 3.39
CA ARG A 4 13.32 16.83 3.21
C ARG A 4 12.86 15.38 3.19
N ILE A 5 13.18 14.68 2.10
CA ILE A 5 12.74 13.30 1.90
C ILE A 5 13.99 12.44 1.64
N PHE A 6 14.19 11.45 2.48
CA PHE A 6 15.32 10.50 2.39
C PHE A 6 14.76 9.10 2.09
N TRP A 7 15.18 8.57 0.96
CA TRP A 7 14.86 7.22 0.49
C TRP A 7 16.08 6.67 -0.26
N SER A 8 15.96 6.05 -1.44
CA SER A 8 17.13 5.76 -2.30
C SER A 8 17.78 7.03 -2.87
N HIS A 9 17.09 8.18 -2.75
CA HIS A 9 17.56 9.51 -3.12
C HIS A 9 17.30 10.47 -1.96
N MET A 10 17.94 11.63 -2.02
CA MET A 10 17.69 12.73 -1.10
C MET A 10 17.05 13.89 -1.85
N GLU A 11 15.91 14.33 -1.35
CA GLU A 11 15.19 15.47 -1.88
C GLU A 11 15.12 16.59 -0.81
N ALA A 12 15.36 17.83 -1.23
CA ALA A 12 15.29 19.01 -0.36
C ALA A 12 14.59 20.12 -1.14
N VAL A 13 13.27 20.27 -0.93
CA VAL A 13 12.39 21.09 -1.74
C VAL A 13 11.55 22.05 -0.89
N ASN A 14 10.91 23.04 -1.50
CA ASN A 14 10.13 24.06 -0.80
C ASN A 14 8.62 23.85 -0.92
N THR A 15 8.15 23.15 -1.94
CA THR A 15 6.73 22.85 -2.18
C THR A 15 6.50 21.34 -2.30
N ILE A 16 5.27 20.91 -2.09
CA ILE A 16 4.89 19.48 -2.23
C ILE A 16 4.97 19.06 -3.71
N GLU A 17 4.68 19.97 -4.63
CA GLU A 17 4.70 19.71 -6.07
C GLU A 17 6.08 19.32 -6.57
N GLU A 18 7.14 19.84 -5.94
CA GLU A 18 8.54 19.54 -6.27
C GLU A 18 8.99 18.16 -5.78
N ILE A 19 8.26 17.54 -4.85
CA ILE A 19 8.60 16.21 -4.31
C ILE A 19 8.48 15.16 -5.43
N GLN A 20 9.54 14.38 -5.63
CA GLN A 20 9.60 13.34 -6.65
C GLN A 20 9.09 11.99 -6.15
N HIS A 21 9.25 11.70 -4.84
CA HIS A 21 8.72 10.45 -4.25
C HIS A 21 7.18 10.43 -4.33
N PRO A 22 6.58 9.57 -5.18
CA PRO A 22 5.15 9.69 -5.50
C PRO A 22 4.26 9.45 -4.29
N GLY A 23 4.54 8.43 -3.47
CA GLY A 23 3.76 8.12 -2.27
C GLY A 23 3.82 9.21 -1.21
N VAL A 24 4.99 9.85 -0.98
CA VAL A 24 5.11 10.98 -0.05
C VAL A 24 4.26 12.15 -0.54
N LYS A 25 4.42 12.52 -1.82
CA LYS A 25 3.66 13.60 -2.44
C LYS A 25 2.16 13.39 -2.33
N ALA A 26 1.70 12.17 -2.66
CA ALA A 26 0.29 11.82 -2.63
C ALA A 26 -0.30 11.88 -1.21
N CYS A 27 0.38 11.31 -0.21
CA CYS A 27 -0.09 11.32 1.18
C CYS A 27 -0.13 12.73 1.78
N LEU A 28 0.89 13.58 1.50
CA LEU A 28 0.92 14.97 1.98
C LEU A 28 -0.22 15.79 1.38
N ASN A 29 -0.49 15.63 0.08
CA ASN A 29 -1.60 16.30 -0.59
C ASN A 29 -2.95 15.81 -0.08
N TYR A 30 -3.12 14.51 0.08
CA TYR A 30 -4.35 13.89 0.54
C TYR A 30 -4.76 14.40 1.92
N LEU A 31 -3.83 14.41 2.88
CA LEU A 31 -4.06 14.90 4.24
C LEU A 31 -3.85 16.41 4.39
N LYS A 32 -3.59 17.13 3.29
CA LYS A 32 -3.41 18.59 3.26
C LYS A 32 -2.36 19.08 4.27
N ILE A 33 -1.20 18.41 4.29
CA ILE A 33 -0.08 18.79 5.17
C ILE A 33 0.65 19.98 4.56
N ASP A 34 0.47 21.15 5.14
CA ASP A 34 1.09 22.40 4.68
C ASP A 34 2.35 22.81 5.45
N LYS A 35 2.63 22.15 6.57
CA LYS A 35 3.83 22.37 7.39
C LYS A 35 5.04 21.62 6.84
N GLY A 36 6.23 22.16 7.06
CA GLY A 36 7.48 21.52 6.70
C GLY A 36 7.67 20.21 7.46
N ILE A 37 8.17 19.21 6.76
CA ILE A 37 8.34 17.86 7.31
C ILE A 37 9.63 17.23 6.77
N GLU A 38 10.24 16.39 7.58
CA GLU A 38 11.29 15.48 7.17
C GLU A 38 10.77 14.04 7.21
N VAL A 39 10.95 13.31 6.11
CA VAL A 39 10.57 11.91 5.97
C VAL A 39 11.81 11.10 5.71
N ASN A 40 12.09 10.13 6.57
CA ASN A 40 13.13 9.13 6.38
C ASN A 40 12.48 7.77 6.13
N HIS A 41 12.67 7.22 4.92
CA HIS A 41 12.17 5.90 4.54
C HIS A 41 13.33 4.92 4.42
N ALA A 42 13.36 3.96 5.31
CA ALA A 42 14.25 2.81 5.26
C ALA A 42 13.43 1.52 5.27
N GLY A 43 13.81 0.53 4.47
CA GLY A 43 13.14 -0.76 4.39
C GLY A 43 14.14 -1.89 4.26
N ASP A 44 13.89 -2.99 4.95
CA ASP A 44 14.74 -4.18 4.92
C ASP A 44 14.52 -5.02 3.65
N LEU A 45 13.36 -4.85 3.01
CA LEU A 45 12.98 -5.60 1.81
C LEU A 45 13.21 -4.76 0.55
N PRO A 46 13.69 -5.39 -0.53
CA PRO A 46 13.82 -4.69 -1.81
C PRO A 46 12.47 -4.18 -2.30
N ALA A 47 12.44 -2.97 -2.82
CA ALA A 47 11.25 -2.44 -3.50
C ALA A 47 10.85 -3.35 -4.67
N ARG A 48 9.55 -3.43 -4.98
CA ARG A 48 8.99 -4.22 -6.10
C ARG A 48 9.24 -5.72 -5.98
N SER A 49 9.34 -6.23 -4.76
CA SER A 49 9.52 -7.65 -4.48
C SER A 49 8.21 -8.47 -4.52
N GLY A 50 7.06 -7.81 -4.70
CA GLY A 50 5.74 -8.45 -4.69
C GLY A 50 5.20 -8.74 -3.28
N LEU A 51 5.76 -8.08 -2.27
CA LEU A 51 5.37 -8.24 -0.86
C LEU A 51 4.56 -7.05 -0.32
N GLY A 52 3.85 -6.32 -1.19
CA GLY A 52 3.02 -5.19 -0.79
C GLY A 52 3.80 -3.98 -0.26
N SER A 53 5.08 -3.81 -0.64
CA SER A 53 5.94 -2.75 -0.09
C SER A 53 5.43 -1.34 -0.38
N SER A 54 4.74 -1.11 -1.51
CA SER A 54 4.11 0.18 -1.84
C SER A 54 3.00 0.50 -0.86
N SER A 55 2.04 -0.41 -0.73
CA SER A 55 0.89 -0.24 0.16
C SER A 55 1.30 -0.18 1.64
N SER A 56 2.32 -0.95 2.04
CA SER A 56 2.91 -0.84 3.38
C SER A 56 3.48 0.55 3.65
N PHE A 57 4.16 1.15 2.66
CA PHE A 57 4.64 2.53 2.75
C PHE A 57 3.48 3.51 2.85
N THR A 58 2.47 3.42 1.98
CA THR A 58 1.32 4.32 1.95
C THR A 58 0.55 4.28 3.27
N VAL A 59 0.25 3.08 3.77
CA VAL A 59 -0.42 2.89 5.07
C VAL A 59 0.41 3.47 6.22
N GLY A 60 1.71 3.16 6.26
CA GLY A 60 2.61 3.66 7.30
C GLY A 60 2.74 5.18 7.27
N MET A 61 2.84 5.77 6.08
CA MET A 61 2.95 7.22 5.90
C MET A 61 1.66 7.93 6.33
N LEU A 62 0.49 7.47 5.90
CA LEU A 62 -0.81 8.02 6.31
C LEU A 62 -0.98 7.93 7.82
N HIS A 63 -0.67 6.77 8.43
CA HIS A 63 -0.76 6.62 9.88
C HIS A 63 0.15 7.59 10.64
N ALA A 64 1.41 7.73 10.21
CA ALA A 64 2.34 8.68 10.80
C ALA A 64 1.85 10.13 10.67
N LEU A 65 1.26 10.50 9.53
CA LEU A 65 0.71 11.83 9.31
C LEU A 65 -0.54 12.10 10.17
N HIS A 66 -1.42 11.12 10.35
CA HIS A 66 -2.55 11.22 11.29
C HIS A 66 -2.06 11.46 12.72
N VAL A 67 -1.06 10.69 13.18
CA VAL A 67 -0.45 10.91 14.49
C VAL A 67 0.17 12.30 14.61
N LEU A 68 0.83 12.77 13.55
CA LEU A 68 1.43 14.12 13.52
C LEU A 68 0.40 15.26 13.62
N GLN A 69 -0.85 14.98 13.20
CA GLN A 69 -1.97 15.92 13.28
C GLN A 69 -2.83 15.75 14.55
N ASP A 70 -2.45 14.84 15.46
CA ASP A 70 -3.27 14.45 16.62
C ASP A 70 -4.68 13.95 16.23
N GLN A 71 -4.79 13.30 15.09
CA GLN A 71 -6.04 12.74 14.57
C GLN A 71 -6.03 11.21 14.70
N PRO A 72 -6.79 10.63 15.63
CA PRO A 72 -6.89 9.18 15.73
C PRO A 72 -7.55 8.60 14.49
N VAL A 73 -6.99 7.53 13.96
CA VAL A 73 -7.48 6.83 12.77
C VAL A 73 -7.73 5.36 13.08
N THR A 74 -8.85 4.81 12.64
CA THR A 74 -9.13 3.37 12.75
C THR A 74 -8.40 2.58 11.68
N LYS A 75 -8.17 1.28 11.90
CA LYS A 75 -7.57 0.39 10.89
C LYS A 75 -8.39 0.38 9.60
N HIS A 76 -9.71 0.34 9.72
CA HIS A 76 -10.61 0.38 8.55
C HIS A 76 -10.45 1.68 7.77
N GLN A 77 -10.50 2.82 8.44
CA GLN A 77 -10.32 4.13 7.81
C GLN A 77 -8.95 4.23 7.13
N LEU A 78 -7.89 3.79 7.82
CA LEU A 78 -6.53 3.81 7.28
C LEU A 78 -6.40 2.95 6.01
N ALA A 79 -7.04 1.77 5.98
CA ALA A 79 -7.08 0.93 4.79
C ALA A 79 -7.79 1.63 3.63
N MET A 80 -8.96 2.23 3.89
CA MET A 80 -9.75 2.93 2.87
C MET A 80 -9.02 4.17 2.32
N GLU A 81 -8.37 4.94 3.18
CA GLU A 81 -7.55 6.09 2.76
C GLU A 81 -6.35 5.66 1.92
N ALA A 82 -5.69 4.54 2.28
CA ALA A 82 -4.58 4.01 1.49
C ALA A 82 -5.04 3.53 0.11
N ILE A 83 -6.20 2.87 0.02
CA ILE A 83 -6.82 2.49 -1.26
C ILE A 83 -7.10 3.73 -2.10
N GLU A 84 -7.72 4.75 -1.52
CA GLU A 84 -8.05 6.01 -2.20
C GLU A 84 -6.78 6.71 -2.72
N VAL A 85 -5.73 6.78 -1.90
CA VAL A 85 -4.47 7.39 -2.30
C VAL A 85 -3.83 6.64 -3.45
N GLU A 86 -3.73 5.31 -3.39
CA GLU A 86 -3.07 4.54 -4.45
C GLU A 86 -3.89 4.50 -5.75
N GLN A 87 -5.20 4.27 -5.68
CA GLN A 87 -6.03 4.11 -6.87
C GLN A 87 -6.42 5.45 -7.51
N ASN A 88 -6.80 6.47 -6.71
CA ASN A 88 -7.41 7.71 -7.22
C ASN A 88 -6.46 8.91 -7.19
N VAL A 89 -5.51 8.99 -6.26
CA VAL A 89 -4.53 10.08 -6.22
C VAL A 89 -3.28 9.75 -7.03
N MET A 90 -2.74 8.54 -6.86
CA MET A 90 -1.56 8.07 -7.60
C MET A 90 -1.92 7.44 -8.96
N LEU A 91 -3.19 7.10 -9.19
CA LEU A 91 -3.71 6.45 -10.38
C LEU A 91 -3.03 5.11 -10.69
N GLU A 92 -2.70 4.35 -9.65
CA GLU A 92 -2.10 3.02 -9.79
C GLU A 92 -3.18 1.95 -10.03
N ASN A 93 -2.88 1.00 -10.91
CA ASN A 93 -3.74 -0.17 -11.11
C ASN A 93 -3.40 -1.23 -10.07
N VAL A 94 -3.97 -1.12 -8.89
CA VAL A 94 -3.74 -2.03 -7.76
C VAL A 94 -5.05 -2.52 -7.17
N GLY A 95 -5.02 -3.71 -6.56
CA GLY A 95 -6.14 -4.25 -5.78
C GLY A 95 -6.31 -3.51 -4.45
N VAL A 96 -7.06 -4.11 -3.54
CA VAL A 96 -7.37 -3.54 -2.22
C VAL A 96 -6.78 -4.36 -1.07
N GLN A 97 -6.31 -5.58 -1.34
CA GLN A 97 -5.91 -6.52 -0.30
C GLN A 97 -4.64 -6.11 0.44
N ASP A 98 -3.65 -5.54 -0.26
CA ASP A 98 -2.37 -5.15 0.34
C ASP A 98 -2.56 -4.01 1.35
N GLN A 99 -3.38 -3.01 1.00
CA GLN A 99 -3.70 -1.88 1.87
C GLN A 99 -4.46 -2.33 3.11
N ILE A 100 -5.46 -3.21 2.93
CA ILE A 100 -6.22 -3.80 4.04
C ILE A 100 -5.28 -4.58 4.95
N GLN A 101 -4.48 -5.48 4.38
CA GLN A 101 -3.55 -6.31 5.15
C GLN A 101 -2.53 -5.48 5.92
N CYS A 102 -1.97 -4.43 5.30
CA CYS A 102 -0.99 -3.55 5.94
C CYS A 102 -1.60 -2.73 7.09
N ALA A 103 -2.86 -2.26 6.93
CA ALA A 103 -3.54 -1.51 7.97
C ALA A 103 -3.95 -2.39 9.18
N TRP A 104 -4.32 -3.64 8.93
CA TRP A 104 -4.75 -4.56 9.98
C TRP A 104 -3.58 -5.27 10.67
N GLY A 105 -2.56 -5.66 9.91
CA GLY A 105 -1.40 -6.42 10.39
C GLY A 105 -1.77 -7.83 10.86
N GLY A 106 -0.78 -8.67 11.10
CA GLY A 106 -0.98 -10.05 11.54
C GLY A 106 -1.50 -10.97 10.44
N LEU A 107 -2.15 -12.07 10.81
CA LEU A 107 -2.82 -13.00 9.89
C LEU A 107 -4.31 -12.72 9.87
N ASN A 108 -4.89 -12.52 8.69
CA ASN A 108 -6.30 -12.17 8.55
C ASN A 108 -7.01 -12.99 7.47
N HIS A 109 -8.26 -13.29 7.70
CA HIS A 109 -9.22 -13.74 6.69
C HIS A 109 -9.99 -12.51 6.19
N ILE A 110 -9.67 -12.05 4.99
CA ILE A 110 -10.27 -10.88 4.35
C ILE A 110 -11.31 -11.37 3.34
N VAL A 111 -12.55 -10.95 3.53
CA VAL A 111 -13.66 -11.19 2.58
C VAL A 111 -13.97 -9.86 1.92
N ILE A 112 -13.95 -9.85 0.59
CA ILE A 112 -14.28 -8.66 -0.22
C ILE A 112 -15.60 -8.96 -0.93
N ASP A 113 -16.60 -8.13 -0.70
CA ASP A 113 -17.93 -8.26 -1.29
C ASP A 113 -17.99 -7.63 -2.68
N ARG A 114 -19.04 -7.96 -3.45
CA ARG A 114 -19.21 -7.48 -4.82
C ARG A 114 -19.42 -5.96 -4.93
N ASP A 115 -19.86 -5.32 -3.86
CA ASP A 115 -20.02 -3.87 -3.77
C ASP A 115 -18.72 -3.14 -3.39
N GLY A 116 -17.62 -3.89 -3.20
CA GLY A 116 -16.33 -3.34 -2.79
C GLY A 116 -16.15 -3.18 -1.29
N SER A 117 -17.19 -3.47 -0.49
CA SER A 117 -17.02 -3.53 0.96
C SER A 117 -16.17 -4.72 1.38
N TYR A 118 -15.58 -4.67 2.57
CA TYR A 118 -14.79 -5.79 3.06
C TYR A 118 -15.02 -6.05 4.54
N THR A 119 -14.81 -7.30 4.92
CA THR A 119 -14.71 -7.76 6.31
C THR A 119 -13.34 -8.34 6.55
N CYS A 120 -12.68 -7.93 7.61
CA CYS A 120 -11.36 -8.42 8.00
C CYS A 120 -11.46 -9.12 9.36
N ASN A 121 -11.19 -10.41 9.37
CA ASN A 121 -11.28 -11.26 10.55
C ASN A 121 -9.88 -11.71 10.96
N PRO A 122 -9.30 -11.15 12.04
CA PRO A 122 -8.00 -11.58 12.54
C PRO A 122 -8.01 -13.05 12.93
N ILE A 123 -6.97 -13.78 12.53
CA ILE A 123 -6.76 -15.19 12.86
C ILE A 123 -5.56 -15.29 13.78
N THR A 124 -5.68 -16.04 14.87
CA THR A 124 -4.51 -16.42 15.67
C THR A 124 -3.80 -17.57 14.97
N PRO A 125 -2.58 -17.39 14.45
CA PRO A 125 -1.88 -18.49 13.79
C PRO A 125 -1.50 -19.57 14.79
N ASP A 126 -1.47 -20.83 14.34
CA ASP A 126 -0.83 -21.91 15.08
C ASP A 126 0.65 -21.53 15.29
N PRO A 127 1.22 -21.68 16.51
CA PRO A 127 2.63 -21.38 16.77
C PRO A 127 3.61 -22.13 15.84
N LEU A 128 3.21 -23.27 15.27
CA LEU A 128 3.99 -24.00 14.30
C LEU A 128 3.94 -23.40 12.89
N PHE A 129 2.96 -22.56 12.60
CA PHE A 129 2.77 -21.99 11.26
C PHE A 129 4.01 -21.21 10.79
N GLU A 130 4.49 -20.29 11.61
CA GLU A 130 5.67 -19.48 11.28
C GLU A 130 6.94 -20.30 11.13
N GLN A 131 7.08 -21.41 11.93
CA GLN A 131 8.25 -22.28 11.88
C GLN A 131 8.34 -23.09 10.58
N HIS A 132 7.23 -23.25 9.85
CA HIS A 132 7.16 -23.99 8.59
C HIS A 132 7.16 -23.08 7.36
N LEU A 133 7.25 -21.76 7.53
CA LEU A 133 7.32 -20.82 6.44
C LEU A 133 8.77 -20.47 6.09
N VAL A 134 9.08 -20.51 4.80
CA VAL A 134 10.37 -20.10 4.26
C VAL A 134 10.12 -19.03 3.19
N LEU A 135 10.66 -17.83 3.38
CA LEU A 135 10.62 -16.79 2.38
C LEU A 135 11.89 -16.83 1.53
N VAL A 136 11.72 -17.02 0.21
CA VAL A 136 12.82 -17.05 -0.75
C VAL A 136 12.70 -15.91 -1.74
N TYR A 137 13.67 -15.01 -1.75
CA TYR A 137 13.72 -13.94 -2.74
C TYR A 137 14.21 -14.47 -4.09
N THR A 138 13.38 -14.30 -5.13
CA THR A 138 13.66 -14.84 -6.47
C THR A 138 14.62 -13.96 -7.29
N GLY A 139 15.03 -12.81 -6.79
CA GLY A 139 15.85 -11.83 -7.52
C GLY A 139 15.10 -11.07 -8.63
N LYS A 140 13.79 -11.31 -8.81
CA LYS A 140 12.97 -10.65 -9.84
C LYS A 140 12.18 -9.51 -9.23
N GLN A 141 12.29 -8.35 -9.83
CA GLN A 141 11.46 -7.18 -9.53
C GLN A 141 10.35 -7.05 -10.59
N ARG A 142 9.14 -6.67 -10.18
CA ARG A 142 7.98 -6.47 -11.06
C ARG A 142 7.21 -5.23 -10.65
N PHE A 143 6.65 -4.54 -11.62
CA PHE A 143 5.64 -3.53 -11.38
C PHE A 143 4.27 -4.21 -11.28
N ALA A 144 3.66 -4.22 -10.09
CA ALA A 144 2.36 -4.83 -9.86
C ALA A 144 1.27 -4.18 -10.74
N SER A 145 1.34 -2.87 -10.93
CA SER A 145 0.42 -2.09 -11.76
C SER A 145 0.37 -2.56 -13.22
N ASP A 146 1.51 -2.96 -13.81
CA ASP A 146 1.56 -3.44 -15.20
C ASP A 146 0.88 -4.80 -15.31
N ILE A 147 1.10 -5.70 -14.34
CA ILE A 147 0.46 -7.02 -14.30
C ILE A 147 -1.04 -6.90 -14.08
N ALA A 148 -1.48 -6.06 -13.15
CA ALA A 148 -2.89 -5.82 -12.88
C ALA A 148 -3.59 -5.23 -14.11
N LYS A 149 -2.97 -4.29 -14.82
CA LYS A 149 -3.49 -3.73 -16.06
C LYS A 149 -3.67 -4.79 -17.14
N GLU A 150 -2.71 -5.70 -17.29
CA GLU A 150 -2.81 -6.81 -18.23
C GLU A 150 -3.93 -7.78 -17.85
N GLN A 151 -4.07 -8.11 -16.55
CA GLN A 151 -5.16 -8.95 -16.06
C GLN A 151 -6.52 -8.33 -16.35
N VAL A 152 -6.72 -7.05 -16.01
CA VAL A 152 -7.98 -6.34 -16.27
C VAL A 152 -8.30 -6.30 -17.76
N SER A 153 -7.32 -6.00 -18.63
CA SER A 153 -7.52 -5.94 -20.08
C SER A 153 -7.87 -7.30 -20.71
N ASN A 154 -7.49 -8.40 -20.09
CA ASN A 154 -7.77 -9.76 -20.55
C ASN A 154 -8.93 -10.43 -19.81
N PHE A 155 -9.61 -9.72 -18.89
CA PHE A 155 -10.67 -10.30 -18.06
C PHE A 155 -11.78 -10.91 -18.89
N ASP A 156 -12.32 -10.16 -19.86
CA ASP A 156 -13.40 -10.62 -20.73
C ASP A 156 -12.99 -11.81 -21.59
N LYS A 157 -11.74 -11.84 -22.08
CA LYS A 157 -11.21 -12.96 -22.87
C LYS A 157 -11.07 -14.24 -22.04
N ASN A 158 -10.82 -14.10 -20.74
CA ASN A 158 -10.61 -15.21 -19.82
C ASN A 158 -11.86 -15.57 -19.00
N SER A 159 -13.00 -14.93 -19.23
CA SER A 159 -14.24 -15.13 -18.46
C SER A 159 -14.61 -16.60 -18.32
N THR A 160 -14.59 -17.37 -19.42
CA THR A 160 -14.90 -18.81 -19.42
C THR A 160 -13.94 -19.65 -18.59
N ILE A 161 -12.68 -19.20 -18.42
CA ILE A 161 -11.68 -19.88 -17.59
C ILE A 161 -11.93 -19.51 -16.13
N ILE A 162 -12.22 -18.24 -15.86
CA ILE A 162 -12.49 -17.69 -14.52
C ILE A 162 -13.74 -18.36 -13.93
N GLU A 163 -14.82 -18.52 -14.71
CA GLU A 163 -16.05 -19.21 -14.29
C GLU A 163 -15.84 -20.67 -13.89
N LYS A 164 -14.76 -21.31 -14.33
CA LYS A 164 -14.42 -22.68 -13.95
C LYS A 164 -13.60 -22.77 -12.67
N ILE A 165 -13.08 -21.65 -12.18
CA ILE A 165 -12.24 -21.58 -10.98
C ILE A 165 -13.10 -21.20 -9.76
N VAL A 166 -14.23 -20.54 -9.97
CA VAL A 166 -15.23 -20.17 -8.97
C VAL A 166 -16.28 -21.27 -8.85
#